data_b755ecaaac99a6344f6a88b6f44933ec
#
_entry.id   b755ecaaac99a6344f6a88b6f44933ec
#
_cell.length_a   1.000
_cell.length_b   1.000
_cell.length_c   1.000
_cell.angle_alpha   90.00
_cell.angle_beta   90.00
_cell.angle_gamma   90.00
#
_symmetry.space_group_name_H-M   'P 1'
#
loop_
_entity.id
_entity.type
_entity.pdbx_description
1 polymer ?
#
loop_
_entity_poly.entity_id
_entity_poly.type
_entity_poly.pdbx_seq_one_letter_code
_entity_poly.pdbx_strand_id
1 'polypeptide(L)'
;MKIVTWNINSIKTRLNLLRNFLSKENPDILLLQEIKCETEKFPFDELSDLPYNFYVHGQKSYNGVAIISKFPADEIIKDFPNNYYSDQARFLEIKLSLPIGFCNIISLYAPNGSFVGSDKFVAKLAFYDNFINYLSTKKSFDEKTIIGGDFNIAPFDIDVYSPKLLAETTCFTEIEQKKLRTILNSGFEDLYRLMHPCKQEFSWWDYRAGCFEQNKGMRIDMILGCNNTIDYLENCYMDYNLRTQEKPSDHIPVIASFKK
;
A
#
# COMPACT_ATOMS: atom_id res chain seq x y z
N MET A 1 5.21 9.50 -14.97
CA MET A 1 4.05 9.27 -14.08
C MET A 1 4.55 8.93 -12.68
N LYS A 2 3.95 9.50 -11.62
CA LYS A 2 4.36 9.26 -10.22
C LYS A 2 3.19 8.60 -9.46
N ILE A 3 3.45 7.42 -8.90
CA ILE A 3 2.49 6.65 -8.06
C ILE A 3 3.05 6.55 -6.66
N VAL A 4 2.19 6.78 -5.67
CA VAL A 4 2.56 6.76 -4.25
C VAL A 4 1.62 5.83 -3.49
N THR A 5 2.15 5.06 -2.53
CA THR A 5 1.35 4.41 -1.51
C THR A 5 1.71 4.94 -0.13
N TRP A 6 0.71 5.16 0.73
CA TRP A 6 0.91 5.66 2.08
C TRP A 6 -0.22 5.22 3.02
N ASN A 7 0.11 4.39 4.01
CA ASN A 7 -0.77 4.20 5.16
C ASN A 7 -0.77 5.50 5.99
N ILE A 8 -1.85 6.27 5.89
CA ILE A 8 -1.96 7.59 6.49
C ILE A 8 -2.36 7.54 7.98
N ASN A 9 -2.78 6.38 8.47
CA ASN A 9 -3.20 6.18 9.86
C ASN A 9 -4.15 7.28 10.38
N SER A 10 -5.30 7.45 9.77
CA SER A 10 -6.33 8.49 9.94
C SER A 10 -6.11 9.75 9.09
N ILE A 11 -6.92 9.86 8.05
CA ILE A 11 -6.90 11.01 7.15
C ILE A 11 -7.25 12.32 7.87
N LYS A 12 -8.20 12.30 8.80
CA LYS A 12 -8.61 13.50 9.55
C LYS A 12 -7.47 14.06 10.40
N THR A 13 -6.68 13.19 11.01
CA THR A 13 -5.54 13.60 11.84
C THR A 13 -4.40 14.17 10.99
N ARG A 14 -4.24 13.69 9.76
CA ARG A 14 -3.12 14.02 8.84
C ARG A 14 -3.56 14.84 7.63
N LEU A 15 -4.73 15.48 7.68
CA LEU A 15 -5.27 16.22 6.54
C LEU A 15 -4.32 17.33 6.04
N ASN A 16 -3.79 18.13 6.94
CA ASN A 16 -2.83 19.17 6.58
C ASN A 16 -1.54 18.60 5.99
N LEU A 17 -1.06 17.49 6.55
CA LEU A 17 0.12 16.79 6.06
C LEU A 17 -0.13 16.22 4.65
N LEU A 18 -1.32 15.63 4.42
CA LEU A 18 -1.75 15.14 3.13
C LEU A 18 -1.82 16.28 2.09
N ARG A 19 -2.47 17.41 2.43
CA ARG A 19 -2.56 18.56 1.53
C ARG A 19 -1.18 19.08 1.12
N ASN A 20 -0.29 19.23 2.10
CA ASN A 20 1.09 19.68 1.85
C ASN A 20 1.84 18.69 0.96
N PHE A 21 1.67 17.39 1.21
CA PHE A 21 2.27 16.32 0.39
C PHE A 21 1.75 16.36 -1.05
N LEU A 22 0.43 16.43 -1.25
CA LEU A 22 -0.18 16.51 -2.58
C LEU A 22 0.30 17.75 -3.35
N SER A 23 0.40 18.91 -2.69
CA SER A 23 0.86 20.14 -3.30
C SER A 23 2.35 20.10 -3.66
N LYS A 24 3.20 19.51 -2.81
CA LYS A 24 4.65 19.45 -2.99
C LYS A 24 5.08 18.36 -3.97
N GLU A 25 4.65 17.12 -3.72
CA GLU A 25 5.04 15.95 -4.51
C GLU A 25 4.26 15.83 -5.81
N ASN A 26 3.05 16.38 -5.85
CA ASN A 26 2.17 16.42 -7.01
C ASN A 26 2.07 15.05 -7.71
N PRO A 27 1.76 13.96 -6.96
CA PRO A 27 1.68 12.62 -7.53
C PRO A 27 0.59 12.54 -8.60
N ASP A 28 0.74 11.64 -9.55
CA ASP A 28 -0.33 11.37 -10.50
C ASP A 28 -1.40 10.47 -9.88
N ILE A 29 -0.98 9.54 -9.01
CA ILE A 29 -1.85 8.62 -8.28
C ILE A 29 -1.30 8.45 -6.86
N LEU A 30 -2.17 8.58 -5.84
CA LEU A 30 -1.86 8.31 -4.44
C LEU A 30 -2.83 7.29 -3.87
N LEU A 31 -2.28 6.21 -3.32
CA LEU A 31 -2.99 5.09 -2.71
C LEU A 31 -2.89 5.22 -1.19
N LEU A 32 -4.03 5.41 -0.52
CA LEU A 32 -4.09 5.59 0.92
C LEU A 32 -4.65 4.34 1.60
N GLN A 33 -4.09 4.00 2.76
CA GLN A 33 -4.58 2.97 3.65
C GLN A 33 -4.85 3.58 5.03
N GLU A 34 -5.69 2.92 5.82
CA GLU A 34 -6.15 3.36 7.14
C GLU A 34 -6.67 4.81 7.17
N ILE A 35 -7.55 5.17 6.23
CA ILE A 35 -8.18 6.49 6.25
C ILE A 35 -9.07 6.70 7.50
N LYS A 36 -9.54 5.61 8.14
CA LYS A 36 -10.27 5.56 9.41
C LYS A 36 -11.49 6.47 9.44
N CYS A 37 -12.19 6.59 8.33
CA CYS A 37 -13.46 7.32 8.23
C CYS A 37 -14.41 6.61 7.26
N GLU A 38 -15.69 6.81 7.46
CA GLU A 38 -16.74 6.41 6.52
C GLU A 38 -16.58 7.18 5.20
N THR A 39 -17.02 6.60 4.09
CA THR A 39 -16.89 7.23 2.76
C THR A 39 -17.49 8.64 2.75
N GLU A 40 -18.66 8.83 3.36
CA GLU A 40 -19.40 10.10 3.41
C GLU A 40 -18.71 11.15 4.30
N LYS A 41 -17.78 10.71 5.17
CA LYS A 41 -17.02 11.57 6.08
C LYS A 41 -15.56 11.80 5.64
N PHE A 42 -15.23 11.33 4.44
CA PHE A 42 -13.96 11.66 3.82
C PHE A 42 -13.92 13.19 3.55
N PRO A 43 -12.79 13.87 3.75
CA PRO A 43 -12.69 15.33 3.66
C PRO A 43 -12.68 15.83 2.20
N PHE A 44 -13.78 15.56 1.46
CA PHE A 44 -13.91 15.97 0.05
C PHE A 44 -13.86 17.49 -0.10
N ASP A 45 -14.57 18.23 0.76
CA ASP A 45 -14.66 19.69 0.68
C ASP A 45 -13.30 20.33 0.92
N GLU A 46 -12.56 19.82 1.91
CA GLU A 46 -11.23 20.32 2.25
C GLU A 46 -10.16 20.00 1.20
N LEU A 47 -10.45 19.10 0.27
CA LEU A 47 -9.55 18.72 -0.81
C LEU A 47 -10.05 19.13 -2.20
N SER A 48 -11.22 19.81 -2.28
CA SER A 48 -11.92 20.13 -3.53
C SER A 48 -11.18 21.14 -4.44
N ASP A 49 -10.27 21.92 -3.87
CA ASP A 49 -9.42 22.87 -4.60
C ASP A 49 -8.24 22.21 -5.33
N LEU A 50 -8.00 20.91 -5.07
CA LEU A 50 -6.92 20.15 -5.69
C LEU A 50 -7.41 19.44 -6.97
N PRO A 51 -6.58 19.36 -8.02
CA PRO A 51 -6.97 18.81 -9.32
C PRO A 51 -6.96 17.27 -9.33
N TYR A 52 -7.73 16.65 -8.43
CA TYR A 52 -7.79 15.20 -8.28
C TYR A 52 -9.22 14.65 -8.26
N ASN A 53 -9.36 13.43 -8.72
CA ASN A 53 -10.51 12.58 -8.50
C ASN A 53 -10.28 11.72 -7.24
N PHE A 54 -11.32 11.54 -6.44
CA PHE A 54 -11.24 10.81 -5.16
C PHE A 54 -12.12 9.57 -5.22
N TYR A 55 -11.53 8.41 -5.07
CA TYR A 55 -12.20 7.11 -5.00
C TYR A 55 -12.01 6.57 -3.60
N VAL A 56 -13.10 6.36 -2.88
CA VAL A 56 -13.06 6.06 -1.45
C VAL A 56 -13.88 4.81 -1.14
N HIS A 57 -13.26 3.90 -0.40
CA HIS A 57 -13.92 2.81 0.27
C HIS A 57 -13.63 2.94 1.76
N GLY A 58 -14.53 3.60 2.47
CA GLY A 58 -14.37 3.98 3.87
C GLY A 58 -15.08 3.03 4.81
N GLN A 59 -14.62 3.02 6.07
CA GLN A 59 -15.22 2.28 7.17
C GLN A 59 -15.11 3.09 8.46
N LYS A 60 -16.11 2.97 9.34
CA LYS A 60 -16.14 3.69 10.61
C LYS A 60 -14.98 3.25 11.52
N SER A 61 -14.24 4.18 12.05
CA SER A 61 -13.19 4.03 13.07
C SER A 61 -11.92 3.28 12.67
N TYR A 62 -12.02 2.28 11.82
CA TYR A 62 -10.91 1.39 11.43
C TYR A 62 -10.82 1.26 9.92
N ASN A 63 -9.70 0.71 9.42
CA ASN A 63 -9.51 0.38 8.01
C ASN A 63 -9.77 1.59 7.07
N GLY A 64 -10.33 1.32 5.90
CA GLY A 64 -10.61 2.30 4.87
C GLY A 64 -9.43 2.53 3.95
N VAL A 65 -9.68 2.46 2.66
CA VAL A 65 -8.71 2.72 1.60
C VAL A 65 -9.24 3.79 0.66
N ALA A 66 -8.32 4.56 0.06
CA ALA A 66 -8.70 5.54 -0.95
C ALA A 66 -7.66 5.59 -2.06
N ILE A 67 -8.09 6.00 -3.24
CA ILE A 67 -7.24 6.32 -4.38
C ILE A 67 -7.54 7.75 -4.80
N ILE A 68 -6.50 8.59 -4.81
CA ILE A 68 -6.53 9.97 -5.26
C ILE A 68 -5.80 10.02 -6.59
N SER A 69 -6.47 10.39 -7.68
CA SER A 69 -5.93 10.29 -9.04
C SER A 69 -6.19 11.55 -9.87
N LYS A 70 -5.20 11.99 -10.64
CA LYS A 70 -5.40 13.03 -11.66
C LYS A 70 -6.25 12.53 -12.84
N PHE A 71 -6.32 11.23 -13.03
CA PHE A 71 -7.05 10.60 -14.12
C PHE A 71 -8.42 10.11 -13.64
N PRO A 72 -9.49 10.28 -14.45
CA PRO A 72 -10.77 9.69 -14.13
C PRO A 72 -10.72 8.17 -14.25
N ALA A 73 -11.43 7.45 -13.38
CA ALA A 73 -11.53 6.00 -13.45
C ALA A 73 -12.60 5.58 -14.45
N ASP A 74 -12.27 4.57 -15.26
CA ASP A 74 -13.20 3.91 -16.17
C ASP A 74 -14.07 2.90 -15.42
N GLU A 75 -13.51 2.25 -14.39
CA GLU A 75 -14.22 1.28 -13.54
C GLU A 75 -13.69 1.36 -12.10
N ILE A 76 -14.56 1.09 -11.11
CA ILE A 76 -14.24 1.08 -9.68
C ILE A 76 -14.69 -0.25 -9.09
N ILE A 77 -13.78 -0.98 -8.43
CA ILE A 77 -14.03 -2.25 -7.77
C ILE A 77 -13.64 -2.11 -6.30
N LYS A 78 -14.62 -2.26 -5.39
CA LYS A 78 -14.41 -2.04 -3.94
C LYS A 78 -14.04 -3.28 -3.15
N ASP A 79 -14.14 -4.45 -3.76
CA ASP A 79 -13.76 -5.71 -3.14
C ASP A 79 -13.43 -6.76 -4.21
N PHE A 80 -12.75 -7.83 -3.83
CA PHE A 80 -12.46 -8.97 -4.70
C PHE A 80 -13.27 -10.21 -4.27
N PRO A 81 -13.60 -11.12 -5.20
CA PRO A 81 -14.41 -12.30 -4.92
C PRO A 81 -13.83 -13.15 -3.78
N ASN A 82 -14.72 -13.65 -2.93
CA ASN A 82 -14.41 -14.52 -1.79
C ASN A 82 -13.47 -13.88 -0.75
N ASN A 83 -13.38 -12.55 -0.70
CA ASN A 83 -12.60 -11.89 0.35
C ASN A 83 -13.07 -12.31 1.74
N TYR A 84 -12.15 -12.84 2.55
CA TYR A 84 -12.42 -13.24 3.92
C TYR A 84 -12.94 -12.08 4.79
N TYR A 85 -12.50 -10.85 4.49
CA TYR A 85 -12.88 -9.61 5.16
C TYR A 85 -13.79 -8.74 4.28
N SER A 86 -14.79 -9.32 3.62
CA SER A 86 -15.73 -8.58 2.75
C SER A 86 -16.55 -7.51 3.50
N ASP A 87 -16.60 -7.58 4.83
CA ASP A 87 -17.19 -6.57 5.71
C ASP A 87 -16.23 -5.41 6.05
N GLN A 88 -14.98 -5.46 5.57
CA GLN A 88 -13.94 -4.50 5.90
C GLN A 88 -13.39 -3.79 4.64
N ALA A 89 -13.30 -2.47 4.72
CA ALA A 89 -12.77 -1.64 3.64
C ALA A 89 -11.23 -1.72 3.57
N ARG A 90 -10.71 -2.77 2.92
CA ARG A 90 -9.28 -3.09 2.81
C ARG A 90 -8.74 -3.11 1.39
N PHE A 91 -9.62 -3.01 0.42
CA PHE A 91 -9.29 -3.11 -1.00
C PHE A 91 -10.07 -2.07 -1.78
N LEU A 92 -9.39 -1.46 -2.74
CA LEU A 92 -10.02 -0.61 -3.75
C LEU A 92 -9.19 -0.71 -5.02
N GLU A 93 -9.82 -1.04 -6.12
CA GLU A 93 -9.22 -1.03 -7.45
C GLU A 93 -9.93 -0.03 -8.34
N ILE A 94 -9.16 0.69 -9.14
CA ILE A 94 -9.67 1.48 -10.27
C ILE A 94 -8.99 1.05 -11.55
N LYS A 95 -9.73 1.07 -12.65
CA LYS A 95 -9.17 0.91 -13.99
C LYS A 95 -9.00 2.27 -14.62
N LEU A 96 -7.85 2.48 -15.24
CA LEU A 96 -7.47 3.75 -15.86
C LEU A 96 -6.99 3.53 -17.29
N SER A 97 -7.44 4.42 -18.18
CA SER A 97 -6.83 4.60 -19.51
C SER A 97 -5.66 5.59 -19.37
N LEU A 98 -4.43 5.10 -19.31
CA LEU A 98 -3.21 5.91 -19.15
C LEU A 98 -2.42 5.99 -20.47
N PRO A 99 -1.48 6.95 -20.63
CA PRO A 99 -0.60 7.01 -21.80
C PRO A 99 0.20 5.72 -22.04
N ILE A 100 0.48 4.97 -20.98
CA ILE A 100 1.17 3.66 -21.04
C ILE A 100 0.23 2.49 -21.36
N GLY A 101 -1.07 2.74 -21.56
CA GLY A 101 -2.13 1.74 -21.80
C GLY A 101 -3.10 1.58 -20.64
N PHE A 102 -3.96 0.56 -20.73
CA PHE A 102 -4.90 0.24 -19.66
C PHE A 102 -4.16 -0.26 -18.42
N CYS A 103 -4.51 0.32 -17.27
CA CYS A 103 -3.90 0.00 -15.99
C CYS A 103 -4.95 -0.29 -14.91
N ASN A 104 -4.78 -1.41 -14.21
CA ASN A 104 -5.46 -1.68 -12.95
C ASN A 104 -4.59 -1.12 -11.81
N ILE A 105 -5.15 -0.22 -11.03
CA ILE A 105 -4.47 0.41 -9.89
C ILE A 105 -5.18 -0.02 -8.61
N ILE A 106 -4.45 -0.72 -7.74
CA ILE A 106 -5.00 -1.33 -6.53
C ILE A 106 -4.40 -0.69 -5.30
N SER A 107 -5.26 -0.19 -4.39
CA SER A 107 -4.89 0.17 -3.02
C SER A 107 -5.26 -0.97 -2.08
N LEU A 108 -4.25 -1.57 -1.45
CA LEU A 108 -4.39 -2.73 -0.57
C LEU A 108 -4.03 -2.37 0.88
N TYR A 109 -4.90 -2.73 1.82
CA TYR A 109 -4.62 -2.74 3.25
C TYR A 109 -4.78 -4.15 3.80
N ALA A 110 -3.71 -4.94 3.77
CA ALA A 110 -3.73 -6.31 4.26
C ALA A 110 -3.92 -6.35 5.80
N PRO A 111 -4.60 -7.37 6.34
CA PRO A 111 -4.75 -7.50 7.79
C PRO A 111 -3.41 -7.65 8.50
N ASN A 112 -3.26 -7.03 9.68
CA ASN A 112 -2.05 -7.19 10.50
C ASN A 112 -1.89 -8.64 11.03
N GLY A 113 -2.99 -9.29 11.44
CA GLY A 113 -2.97 -10.65 11.96
C GLY A 113 -2.81 -10.74 13.48
N SER A 114 -2.56 -9.63 14.18
CA SER A 114 -2.40 -9.56 15.65
C SER A 114 -1.17 -10.34 16.14
N PHE A 115 -1.29 -11.62 16.47
CA PHE A 115 -0.17 -12.49 16.86
C PHE A 115 -0.33 -13.88 16.23
N VAL A 116 0.79 -14.55 16.05
CA VAL A 116 0.85 -15.88 15.44
C VAL A 116 0.01 -16.87 16.25
N GLY A 117 -0.80 -17.66 15.54
CA GLY A 117 -1.73 -18.64 16.15
C GLY A 117 -3.09 -18.06 16.57
N SER A 118 -3.33 -16.74 16.41
CA SER A 118 -4.66 -16.17 16.65
C SER A 118 -5.60 -16.41 15.46
N ASP A 119 -6.92 -16.33 15.71
CA ASP A 119 -7.92 -16.37 14.64
C ASP A 119 -7.70 -15.28 13.60
N LYS A 120 -7.20 -14.09 14.03
CA LYS A 120 -6.86 -12.99 13.14
C LYS A 120 -5.66 -13.30 12.25
N PHE A 121 -4.72 -14.10 12.74
CA PHE A 121 -3.60 -14.57 11.94
C PHE A 121 -4.05 -15.57 10.87
N VAL A 122 -4.91 -16.52 11.24
CA VAL A 122 -5.52 -17.47 10.29
C VAL A 122 -6.33 -16.72 9.23
N ALA A 123 -7.13 -15.75 9.65
CA ALA A 123 -7.91 -14.91 8.75
C ALA A 123 -7.05 -14.06 7.80
N LYS A 124 -5.88 -13.57 8.26
CA LYS A 124 -4.89 -12.90 7.40
C LYS A 124 -4.37 -13.83 6.31
N LEU A 125 -4.03 -15.07 6.64
CA LEU A 125 -3.56 -16.04 5.66
C LEU A 125 -4.65 -16.36 4.62
N ALA A 126 -5.90 -16.53 5.06
CA ALA A 126 -7.03 -16.74 4.17
C ALA A 126 -7.29 -15.53 3.24
N PHE A 127 -7.15 -14.30 3.76
CA PHE A 127 -7.21 -13.08 2.95
C PHE A 127 -6.18 -13.11 1.82
N TYR A 128 -4.94 -13.48 2.12
CA TYR A 128 -3.90 -13.60 1.11
C TYR A 128 -4.20 -14.70 0.08
N ASP A 129 -4.73 -15.85 0.49
CA ASP A 129 -5.14 -16.91 -0.45
C ASP A 129 -6.21 -16.42 -1.43
N ASN A 130 -7.21 -15.72 -0.93
CA ASN A 130 -8.28 -15.15 -1.77
C ASN A 130 -7.73 -14.05 -2.69
N PHE A 131 -6.84 -13.19 -2.19
CA PHE A 131 -6.20 -12.15 -2.99
C PHE A 131 -5.30 -12.72 -4.09
N ILE A 132 -4.51 -13.75 -3.81
CA ILE A 132 -3.70 -14.48 -4.80
C ILE A 132 -4.59 -15.07 -5.90
N ASN A 133 -5.70 -15.70 -5.51
CA ASN A 133 -6.68 -16.22 -6.46
C ASN A 133 -7.27 -15.11 -7.35
N TYR A 134 -7.60 -13.95 -6.75
CA TYR A 134 -8.07 -12.80 -7.50
C TYR A 134 -7.04 -12.33 -8.51
N LEU A 135 -5.79 -12.15 -8.11
CA LEU A 135 -4.71 -11.72 -9.01
C LEU A 135 -4.49 -12.71 -10.17
N SER A 136 -4.75 -14.00 -9.95
CA SER A 136 -4.64 -15.01 -11.01
C SER A 136 -5.65 -14.78 -12.14
N THR A 137 -6.77 -14.11 -11.88
CA THR A 137 -7.78 -13.76 -12.89
C THR A 137 -7.39 -12.54 -13.73
N LYS A 138 -6.40 -11.74 -13.28
CA LYS A 138 -5.93 -10.51 -13.93
C LYS A 138 -4.79 -10.76 -14.94
N LYS A 139 -4.50 -11.99 -15.29
CA LYS A 139 -3.42 -12.37 -16.23
C LYS A 139 -3.81 -12.09 -17.69
N SER A 140 -4.14 -10.85 -18.02
CA SER A 140 -4.16 -10.39 -19.40
C SER A 140 -2.78 -9.81 -19.74
N PHE A 141 -2.18 -10.25 -20.84
CA PHE A 141 -0.90 -9.71 -21.33
C PHE A 141 -0.99 -8.23 -21.72
N ASP A 142 -2.20 -7.72 -21.94
CA ASP A 142 -2.44 -6.36 -22.40
C ASP A 142 -2.73 -5.37 -21.27
N GLU A 143 -3.12 -5.87 -20.08
CA GLU A 143 -3.46 -5.01 -18.93
C GLU A 143 -2.28 -4.90 -17.96
N LYS A 144 -1.87 -3.69 -17.67
CA LYS A 144 -0.89 -3.40 -16.63
C LYS A 144 -1.57 -3.38 -15.28
N THR A 145 -0.92 -3.94 -14.25
CA THR A 145 -1.43 -3.93 -12.89
C THR A 145 -0.35 -3.38 -11.95
N ILE A 146 -0.72 -2.39 -11.14
CA ILE A 146 0.11 -1.83 -10.09
C ILE A 146 -0.67 -1.91 -8.77
N ILE A 147 -0.04 -2.52 -7.76
CA ILE A 147 -0.60 -2.71 -6.44
C ILE A 147 0.25 -1.91 -5.46
N GLY A 148 -0.33 -0.90 -4.83
CA GLY A 148 0.34 -0.20 -3.74
C GLY A 148 -0.42 -0.42 -2.44
N GLY A 149 0.30 -0.57 -1.33
CA GLY A 149 -0.38 -0.74 -0.06
C GLY A 149 0.51 -1.09 1.12
N ASP A 150 -0.16 -1.19 2.27
CA ASP A 150 0.36 -1.82 3.47
C ASP A 150 0.05 -3.33 3.40
N PHE A 151 1.08 -4.10 3.10
CA PHE A 151 0.97 -5.56 2.99
C PHE A 151 1.05 -6.25 4.36
N ASN A 152 1.44 -5.53 5.40
CA ASN A 152 1.66 -6.12 6.73
C ASN A 152 2.53 -7.40 6.68
N ILE A 153 3.46 -7.49 5.73
CA ILE A 153 4.48 -8.54 5.60
C ILE A 153 5.80 -7.88 5.20
N ALA A 154 6.85 -8.15 5.95
CA ALA A 154 8.22 -7.83 5.54
C ALA A 154 8.77 -8.99 4.69
N PRO A 155 9.13 -8.73 3.40
CA PRO A 155 9.47 -9.79 2.44
C PRO A 155 10.71 -10.63 2.81
N PHE A 156 11.76 -9.96 3.30
CA PHE A 156 13.10 -10.54 3.46
C PHE A 156 13.74 -10.07 4.78
N ASP A 157 14.82 -10.72 5.18
CA ASP A 157 15.61 -10.37 6.37
C ASP A 157 16.09 -8.91 6.37
N ILE A 158 16.42 -8.39 5.21
CA ILE A 158 16.83 -6.98 5.03
C ILE A 158 15.68 -5.98 5.27
N ASP A 159 14.44 -6.44 5.29
CA ASP A 159 13.24 -5.62 5.46
C ASP A 159 12.79 -5.45 6.91
N VAL A 160 13.58 -5.96 7.84
CA VAL A 160 13.34 -5.84 9.28
C VAL A 160 14.62 -5.43 10.02
N TYR A 161 14.47 -4.68 11.12
CA TYR A 161 15.62 -4.21 11.89
C TYR A 161 16.40 -5.36 12.57
N SER A 162 15.78 -6.48 12.86
CA SER A 162 16.40 -7.64 13.47
C SER A 162 15.64 -8.93 13.14
N PRO A 163 16.08 -9.71 12.13
CA PRO A 163 15.46 -10.99 11.79
C PRO A 163 15.37 -11.94 12.98
N LYS A 164 16.42 -12.00 13.80
CA LYS A 164 16.48 -12.87 14.97
C LYS A 164 15.43 -12.55 16.03
N LEU A 165 15.14 -11.26 16.28
CA LEU A 165 14.16 -10.85 17.29
C LEU A 165 12.73 -10.93 16.77
N LEU A 166 12.53 -10.79 15.47
CA LEU A 166 11.22 -10.77 14.83
C LEU A 166 10.81 -12.11 14.21
N ALA A 167 11.72 -13.10 14.17
CA ALA A 167 11.35 -14.45 13.78
C ALA A 167 10.13 -14.90 14.59
N GLU A 168 9.16 -15.55 13.94
CA GLU A 168 7.91 -16.01 14.55
C GLU A 168 6.97 -14.89 15.07
N THR A 169 7.24 -13.61 14.78
CA THR A 169 6.28 -12.53 15.05
C THR A 169 5.44 -12.25 13.80
N THR A 170 4.20 -11.75 13.99
CA THR A 170 3.36 -11.32 12.87
C THR A 170 4.10 -10.32 11.98
N CYS A 171 3.78 -10.31 10.70
CA CYS A 171 4.44 -9.56 9.63
C CYS A 171 5.81 -10.09 9.20
N PHE A 172 6.39 -11.10 9.87
CA PHE A 172 7.70 -11.66 9.50
C PHE A 172 7.82 -13.19 9.65
N THR A 173 6.71 -13.92 9.65
CA THR A 173 6.76 -15.39 9.65
C THR A 173 7.02 -15.94 8.24
N GLU A 174 7.62 -17.12 8.18
CA GLU A 174 7.88 -17.80 6.90
C GLU A 174 6.60 -18.05 6.10
N ILE A 175 5.48 -18.36 6.78
CA ILE A 175 4.19 -18.61 6.11
C ILE A 175 3.63 -17.34 5.47
N GLU A 176 3.76 -16.17 6.12
CA GLU A 176 3.37 -14.88 5.54
C GLU A 176 4.25 -14.53 4.35
N GLN A 177 5.57 -14.69 4.49
CA GLN A 177 6.52 -14.46 3.40
C GLN A 177 6.26 -15.38 2.20
N LYS A 178 5.83 -16.62 2.42
CA LYS A 178 5.41 -17.54 1.33
C LYS A 178 4.21 -16.99 0.56
N LYS A 179 3.22 -16.38 1.23
CA LYS A 179 2.08 -15.74 0.55
C LYS A 179 2.55 -14.61 -0.35
N LEU A 180 3.39 -13.72 0.16
CA LEU A 180 3.92 -12.61 -0.64
C LEU A 180 4.80 -13.12 -1.81
N ARG A 181 5.68 -14.10 -1.57
CA ARG A 181 6.46 -14.75 -2.64
C ARG A 181 5.57 -15.36 -3.74
N THR A 182 4.40 -15.90 -3.38
CA THR A 182 3.46 -16.43 -4.38
C THR A 182 2.94 -15.30 -5.28
N ILE A 183 2.66 -14.12 -4.73
CA ILE A 183 2.27 -12.94 -5.53
C ILE A 183 3.43 -12.54 -6.44
N LEU A 184 4.64 -12.39 -5.92
CA LEU A 184 5.82 -12.01 -6.71
C LEU A 184 6.07 -13.02 -7.84
N ASN A 185 6.07 -14.32 -7.53
CA ASN A 185 6.28 -15.38 -8.52
C ASN A 185 5.14 -15.49 -9.56
N SER A 186 4.02 -14.82 -9.35
CA SER A 186 2.92 -14.78 -10.32
C SER A 186 3.08 -13.68 -11.39
N GLY A 187 4.22 -13.01 -11.43
CA GLY A 187 4.56 -12.00 -12.44
C GLY A 187 4.50 -10.57 -11.93
N PHE A 188 4.67 -10.37 -10.62
CA PHE A 188 4.83 -9.06 -10.00
C PHE A 188 6.24 -8.88 -9.44
N GLU A 189 6.74 -7.64 -9.47
CA GLU A 189 8.01 -7.25 -8.86
C GLU A 189 7.79 -6.19 -7.78
N ASP A 190 8.53 -6.30 -6.69
CA ASP A 190 8.64 -5.24 -5.68
C ASP A 190 9.54 -4.13 -6.23
N LEU A 191 8.92 -3.01 -6.62
CA LEU A 191 9.62 -1.94 -7.34
C LEU A 191 10.72 -1.29 -6.50
N TYR A 192 10.54 -1.20 -5.17
CA TYR A 192 11.60 -0.70 -4.30
C TYR A 192 12.78 -1.67 -4.25
N ARG A 193 12.54 -2.95 -4.08
CA ARG A 193 13.59 -3.96 -3.98
C ARG A 193 14.31 -4.18 -5.30
N LEU A 194 13.61 -4.02 -6.42
CA LEU A 194 14.21 -4.03 -7.76
C LEU A 194 15.26 -2.93 -7.91
N MET A 195 14.97 -1.71 -7.45
CA MET A 195 15.87 -0.56 -7.53
C MET A 195 16.97 -0.58 -6.44
N HIS A 196 16.71 -1.20 -5.29
CA HIS A 196 17.58 -1.19 -4.12
C HIS A 196 17.78 -2.60 -3.54
N PRO A 197 18.44 -3.52 -4.26
CA PRO A 197 18.50 -4.94 -3.89
C PRO A 197 19.18 -5.21 -2.53
N CYS A 198 20.10 -4.35 -2.11
CA CYS A 198 20.91 -4.52 -0.89
C CYS A 198 20.69 -3.42 0.16
N LYS A 199 19.74 -2.48 -0.04
CA LYS A 199 19.55 -1.37 0.88
C LYS A 199 18.57 -1.74 2.00
N GLN A 200 18.99 -1.62 3.25
CA GLN A 200 18.10 -1.77 4.40
C GLN A 200 17.44 -0.43 4.71
N GLU A 201 16.16 -0.34 4.44
CA GLU A 201 15.30 0.79 4.79
C GLU A 201 13.93 0.27 5.18
N PHE A 202 13.19 1.04 5.97
CA PHE A 202 11.90 0.66 6.51
C PHE A 202 10.82 1.66 6.11
N SER A 203 9.57 1.22 6.13
CA SER A 203 8.41 2.06 5.84
C SER A 203 7.54 2.31 7.07
N TRP A 204 7.74 1.53 8.13
CA TRP A 204 6.96 1.58 9.37
C TRP A 204 7.83 1.45 10.62
N TRP A 205 7.44 2.20 11.68
CA TRP A 205 8.01 2.12 13.04
C TRP A 205 6.91 2.30 14.07
N ASP A 206 6.87 1.44 15.10
CA ASP A 206 5.96 1.62 16.23
C ASP A 206 6.18 3.02 16.87
N TYR A 207 5.09 3.69 17.26
CA TYR A 207 5.17 4.96 17.98
C TYR A 207 5.82 4.83 19.36
N ARG A 208 5.76 3.63 19.95
CA ARG A 208 6.25 3.34 21.30
C ARG A 208 7.76 3.14 21.32
N ALA A 209 8.32 3.35 22.51
CA ALA A 209 9.71 3.03 22.84
C ALA A 209 10.78 3.70 21.95
N GLY A 210 10.48 4.82 21.29
CA GLY A 210 11.43 5.51 20.42
C GLY A 210 11.91 4.64 19.26
N CYS A 211 11.03 3.81 18.68
CA CYS A 211 11.41 2.88 17.62
C CYS A 211 11.95 3.60 16.38
N PHE A 212 11.40 4.77 16.04
CA PHE A 212 11.88 5.53 14.89
C PHE A 212 13.30 6.06 15.11
N GLU A 213 13.57 6.67 16.25
CA GLU A 213 14.89 7.23 16.63
C GLU A 213 15.95 6.13 16.71
N GLN A 214 15.56 4.91 17.10
CA GLN A 214 16.44 3.74 17.18
C GLN A 214 16.49 2.97 15.85
N ASN A 215 15.79 3.43 14.82
CA ASN A 215 15.62 2.75 13.54
C ASN A 215 15.16 1.27 13.65
N LYS A 216 14.30 0.98 14.63
CA LYS A 216 13.68 -0.35 14.83
C LYS A 216 12.39 -0.44 14.01
N GLY A 217 12.52 -0.54 12.69
CA GLY A 217 11.40 -0.54 11.74
C GLY A 217 11.27 -1.83 10.96
N MET A 218 10.24 -1.85 10.13
CA MET A 218 9.99 -2.87 9.11
C MET A 218 9.57 -2.21 7.80
N ARG A 219 9.92 -2.81 6.67
CA ARG A 219 9.38 -2.42 5.37
C ARG A 219 8.20 -3.34 5.05
N ILE A 220 7.02 -2.84 5.23
CA ILE A 220 5.74 -3.55 5.05
C ILE A 220 4.82 -2.86 4.05
N ASP A 221 5.17 -1.64 3.63
CA ASP A 221 4.50 -0.91 2.56
C ASP A 221 5.28 -1.10 1.25
N MET A 222 4.59 -1.45 0.18
CA MET A 222 5.20 -1.76 -1.12
C MET A 222 4.38 -1.21 -2.27
N ILE A 223 5.07 -0.99 -3.39
CA ILE A 223 4.45 -0.87 -4.72
C ILE A 223 4.94 -2.07 -5.53
N LEU A 224 3.99 -2.94 -5.90
CA LEU A 224 4.24 -4.06 -6.80
C LEU A 224 3.78 -3.69 -8.19
N GLY A 225 4.61 -3.93 -9.20
CA GLY A 225 4.28 -3.76 -10.60
C GLY A 225 4.32 -5.09 -11.33
N CYS A 226 3.37 -5.35 -12.22
CA CYS A 226 3.47 -6.51 -13.11
C CYS A 226 4.60 -6.31 -14.14
N ASN A 227 5.09 -7.39 -14.74
CA ASN A 227 6.24 -7.37 -15.66
C ASN A 227 6.12 -6.30 -16.77
N ASN A 228 4.90 -6.06 -17.27
CA ASN A 228 4.66 -5.06 -18.33
C ASN A 228 4.78 -3.61 -17.84
N THR A 229 4.99 -3.36 -16.55
CA THR A 229 5.18 -2.02 -15.98
C THR A 229 6.64 -1.70 -15.67
N ILE A 230 7.49 -2.73 -15.52
CA ILE A 230 8.88 -2.60 -15.07
C ILE A 230 9.72 -1.81 -16.07
N ASP A 231 9.51 -2.00 -17.38
CA ASP A 231 10.25 -1.29 -18.43
C ASP A 231 10.06 0.23 -18.39
N TYR A 232 8.99 0.69 -17.74
CA TYR A 232 8.71 2.11 -17.54
C TYR A 232 9.24 2.65 -16.21
N LEU A 233 9.72 1.79 -15.29
CA LEU A 233 10.20 2.23 -13.98
C LEU A 233 11.48 3.06 -14.13
N GLU A 234 11.51 4.25 -13.54
CA GLU A 234 12.67 5.13 -13.47
C GLU A 234 13.28 5.16 -12.06
N ASN A 235 12.44 5.18 -11.02
CA ASN A 235 12.89 5.25 -9.65
C ASN A 235 11.82 4.73 -8.69
N CYS A 236 12.26 4.22 -7.53
CA CYS A 236 11.38 3.90 -6.41
C CYS A 236 12.12 4.22 -5.10
N TYR A 237 11.49 5.01 -4.21
CA TYR A 237 12.11 5.44 -2.95
C TYR A 237 11.06 5.67 -1.86
N MET A 238 11.51 5.89 -0.62
CA MET A 238 10.68 6.19 0.55
C MET A 238 10.96 7.61 1.06
N ASP A 239 9.91 8.37 1.42
CA ASP A 239 10.05 9.74 1.93
C ASP A 239 10.07 9.78 3.46
N TYR A 240 11.27 9.70 4.03
CA TYR A 240 11.51 9.79 5.47
C TYR A 240 11.13 11.13 6.09
N ASN A 241 11.08 12.23 5.30
CA ASN A 241 10.77 13.55 5.83
C ASN A 241 9.36 13.61 6.44
N LEU A 242 8.43 12.81 5.94
CA LEU A 242 7.06 12.78 6.49
C LEU A 242 7.00 12.19 7.90
N ARG A 243 7.94 11.35 8.29
CA ARG A 243 8.00 10.77 9.65
C ARG A 243 8.47 11.80 10.70
N THR A 244 9.14 12.87 10.28
CA THR A 244 9.65 13.94 11.16
C THR A 244 8.71 15.14 11.30
N GLN A 245 7.56 15.11 10.61
CA GLN A 245 6.57 16.19 10.66
C GLN A 245 5.72 16.13 11.96
N GLU A 246 4.93 17.18 12.18
CA GLU A 246 3.98 17.20 13.31
C GLU A 246 2.88 16.13 13.12
N LYS A 247 2.60 15.35 14.15
CA LYS A 247 1.61 14.25 14.15
C LYS A 247 1.76 13.30 12.96
N PRO A 248 2.96 12.77 12.69
CA PRO A 248 3.20 11.94 11.53
C PRO A 248 2.41 10.62 11.60
N SER A 249 2.25 9.94 10.46
CA SER A 249 1.90 8.53 10.47
C SER A 249 3.06 7.71 11.02
N ASP A 250 2.79 6.52 11.55
CA ASP A 250 3.82 5.51 11.85
C ASP A 250 4.40 4.87 10.57
N HIS A 251 3.75 5.08 9.42
CA HIS A 251 4.26 4.73 8.10
C HIS A 251 4.74 5.97 7.33
N ILE A 252 5.66 5.75 6.39
CA ILE A 252 6.09 6.73 5.40
C ILE A 252 5.68 6.33 3.99
N PRO A 253 5.50 7.30 3.06
CA PRO A 253 5.18 6.99 1.68
C PRO A 253 6.27 6.22 0.96
N VAL A 254 5.85 5.27 0.12
CA VAL A 254 6.67 4.67 -0.94
C VAL A 254 6.25 5.31 -2.27
N ILE A 255 7.22 5.76 -3.04
CA ILE A 255 7.03 6.57 -4.24
C ILE A 255 7.71 5.88 -5.42
N ALA A 256 6.97 5.55 -6.47
CA ALA A 256 7.49 5.03 -7.72
C ALA A 256 7.28 6.04 -8.86
N SER A 257 8.31 6.27 -9.66
CA SER A 257 8.27 7.12 -10.84
C SER A 257 8.44 6.27 -12.11
N PHE A 258 7.61 6.55 -13.10
CA PHE A 258 7.60 5.84 -14.37
C PHE A 258 7.79 6.82 -15.52
N LYS A 259 8.50 6.39 -16.58
CA LYS A 259 8.60 7.12 -17.86
C LYS A 259 7.21 7.47 -18.38
N LYS A 260 7.16 8.57 -19.13
CA LYS A 260 5.95 8.98 -19.86
C LYS A 260 5.79 8.19 -21.14
#